data_51484d9a614238f4f1fd5618e2581cca
#
_entry.id   51484d9a614238f4f1fd5618e2581cca
#
_cell.length_a   1.000
_cell.length_b   1.000
_cell.length_c   1.000
_cell.angle_alpha   90.00
_cell.angle_beta   90.00
_cell.angle_gamma   90.00
#
_symmetry.space_group_name_H-M   'P 1'
#
loop_
_entity.id
_entity.type
_entity.pdbx_description
1 polymer ?
#
loop_
_entity_poly.entity_id
_entity_poly.type
_entity_poly.pdbx_seq_one_letter_code
_entity_poly.pdbx_strand_id
1 'polypeptide(L)'
;KPQDFKTGEETFASRVANGTGPYTLVKREAEVVSVLRKYPGWWGMREGRFEGNVDEMVYRPIKSDATRMAALASSELDLVLDPPLQDIPRLQADPKMKVVQGAENRVLFLVLDQERDELKYSNVKGRNPLKDLRVRQAIYQAIDIQAIQKQVMRGLSRPTGAMIPTERVSYPELEPRALPFGVAAAKRKLAEAGYPNGFQLRIECPNNRYVNDERICIAIAGMLAKVGIDMKVNAMPRAQFFQKVDNFDLSMHLYGWGGSAVDPGFTLTPVIHSRDGKGRGDFNSGRYRDEALDRLVEQAEVEMDVPRRCAIMLEAFRRVRDNFYFLPLHRQVIPWAMRSKVTVVHRADNTIEPLWVRLD
;
A
#
# COMPACT_ATOMS: atom_id res chain seq x y z
N LYS A 1 1.79 -6.21 32.61
CA LYS A 1 2.89 -5.21 32.75
C LYS A 1 3.52 -4.99 31.38
N PRO A 2 4.00 -3.77 31.04
CA PRO A 2 4.61 -3.51 29.71
C PRO A 2 5.82 -4.39 29.38
N GLN A 3 6.46 -4.97 30.37
CA GLN A 3 7.64 -5.84 30.23
C GLN A 3 7.33 -7.25 29.67
N ASP A 4 6.04 -7.63 29.61
CA ASP A 4 5.61 -8.97 29.21
C ASP A 4 5.27 -9.07 27.72
N PHE A 5 5.50 -7.99 26.96
CA PHE A 5 5.23 -7.97 25.52
C PHE A 5 6.45 -8.43 24.72
N LYS A 6 6.41 -9.63 24.18
CA LYS A 6 7.32 -10.04 23.12
C LYS A 6 6.71 -9.69 21.77
N THR A 7 7.51 -9.12 20.89
CA THR A 7 7.07 -8.77 19.54
C THR A 7 6.57 -10.03 18.83
N GLY A 8 5.31 -10.01 18.37
CA GLY A 8 4.67 -11.12 17.66
C GLY A 8 3.86 -12.08 18.52
N GLU A 9 3.87 -11.96 19.86
CA GLU A 9 2.97 -12.74 20.72
C GLU A 9 1.62 -12.05 20.90
N GLU A 10 0.53 -12.83 20.93
CA GLU A 10 -0.77 -12.31 21.31
C GLU A 10 -0.79 -11.98 22.81
N THR A 11 -1.09 -10.72 23.11
CA THR A 11 -1.16 -10.23 24.49
C THR A 11 -2.56 -10.42 25.07
N PHE A 12 -2.69 -10.31 26.41
CA PHE A 12 -3.99 -10.25 27.05
C PHE A 12 -4.89 -9.16 26.44
N ALA A 13 -4.33 -7.97 26.13
CA ALA A 13 -5.05 -6.87 25.52
C ALA A 13 -5.60 -7.19 24.12
N SER A 14 -4.93 -8.04 23.34
CA SER A 14 -5.43 -8.47 22.02
C SER A 14 -6.55 -9.50 22.09
N ARG A 15 -6.67 -10.22 23.20
CA ARG A 15 -7.71 -11.23 23.44
C ARG A 15 -8.91 -10.69 24.24
N VAL A 16 -8.65 -9.72 25.11
CA VAL A 16 -9.67 -9.10 25.97
C VAL A 16 -9.69 -7.61 25.68
N ALA A 17 -10.37 -7.26 24.59
CA ALA A 17 -10.53 -5.87 24.18
C ALA A 17 -11.48 -5.15 25.16
N ASN A 18 -11.07 -4.00 25.68
CA ASN A 18 -11.88 -3.10 26.47
C ASN A 18 -11.86 -1.70 25.82
N GLY A 19 -12.79 -1.49 24.92
CA GLY A 19 -12.92 -0.27 24.14
C GLY A 19 -14.22 0.48 24.44
N THR A 20 -14.44 1.59 23.77
CA THR A 20 -15.64 2.44 23.87
C THR A 20 -16.58 2.28 22.67
N GLY A 21 -16.34 1.28 21.83
CA GLY A 21 -17.09 1.03 20.60
C GLY A 21 -18.42 0.31 20.80
N PRO A 22 -19.22 0.19 19.71
CA PRO A 22 -20.55 -0.41 19.75
C PRO A 22 -20.58 -1.92 19.80
N TYR A 23 -19.45 -2.58 19.66
CA TYR A 23 -19.31 -4.03 19.72
C TYR A 23 -18.31 -4.45 20.78
N THR A 24 -18.56 -5.58 21.41
CA THR A 24 -17.64 -6.28 22.32
C THR A 24 -16.99 -7.46 21.61
N LEU A 25 -15.71 -7.68 21.85
CA LEU A 25 -15.00 -8.88 21.39
C LEU A 25 -15.41 -10.07 22.26
N VAL A 26 -16.12 -11.03 21.67
CA VAL A 26 -16.61 -12.24 22.36
C VAL A 26 -15.58 -13.37 22.29
N LYS A 27 -14.94 -13.52 21.12
CA LYS A 27 -13.94 -14.56 20.89
C LYS A 27 -12.87 -14.01 19.93
N ARG A 28 -11.62 -14.33 20.22
CA ARG A 28 -10.52 -14.18 19.28
C ARG A 28 -9.62 -15.41 19.35
N GLU A 29 -9.42 -16.00 18.20
CA GLU A 29 -8.49 -17.07 17.94
C GLU A 29 -7.67 -16.68 16.72
N ALA A 30 -6.36 -16.44 16.91
CA ALA A 30 -5.49 -15.86 15.89
C ALA A 30 -5.52 -16.70 14.61
N GLU A 31 -5.57 -16.03 13.45
CA GLU A 31 -5.63 -16.64 12.12
C GLU A 31 -6.80 -17.61 11.89
N VAL A 32 -7.77 -17.72 12.83
CA VAL A 32 -8.93 -18.61 12.76
C VAL A 32 -10.24 -17.83 12.75
N VAL A 33 -10.51 -17.07 13.82
CA VAL A 33 -11.79 -16.37 13.96
C VAL A 33 -11.71 -15.20 14.94
N SER A 34 -12.45 -14.12 14.65
CA SER A 34 -12.81 -13.10 15.64
C SER A 34 -14.31 -12.90 15.62
N VAL A 35 -14.95 -12.94 16.79
CA VAL A 35 -16.39 -12.75 16.95
C VAL A 35 -16.64 -11.47 17.74
N LEU A 36 -17.41 -10.58 17.14
CA LEU A 36 -17.83 -9.33 17.73
C LEU A 36 -19.34 -9.36 17.91
N ARG A 37 -19.84 -8.94 19.10
CA ARG A 37 -21.28 -8.85 19.39
C ARG A 37 -21.64 -7.44 19.76
N LYS A 38 -22.76 -6.95 19.23
CA LYS A 38 -23.35 -5.65 19.53
C LYS A 38 -23.51 -5.46 21.04
N TYR A 39 -23.09 -4.29 21.51
CA TYR A 39 -23.25 -3.90 22.91
C TYR A 39 -24.46 -2.97 23.07
N PRO A 40 -25.61 -3.48 23.58
CA PRO A 40 -26.84 -2.66 23.72
C PRO A 40 -26.66 -1.45 24.64
N GLY A 41 -25.73 -1.51 25.59
CA GLY A 41 -25.40 -0.43 26.51
C GLY A 41 -24.47 0.65 25.97
N TRP A 42 -24.08 0.56 24.68
CA TRP A 42 -23.20 1.56 24.08
C TRP A 42 -23.85 2.95 24.09
N TRP A 43 -23.07 3.95 24.50
CA TRP A 43 -23.58 5.33 24.67
C TRP A 43 -24.20 5.90 23.38
N GLY A 44 -23.64 5.59 22.21
CA GLY A 44 -24.15 6.07 20.93
C GLY A 44 -25.50 5.48 20.50
N MET A 45 -25.99 4.40 21.15
CA MET A 45 -27.34 3.87 20.90
C MET A 45 -28.41 4.91 21.28
N ARG A 46 -28.23 5.60 22.40
CA ARG A 46 -29.15 6.66 22.84
C ARG A 46 -29.09 7.89 21.96
N GLU A 47 -28.02 8.13 21.27
CA GLU A 47 -27.80 9.25 20.36
C GLU A 47 -28.17 8.93 18.89
N GLY A 48 -28.71 7.73 18.63
CA GLY A 48 -29.09 7.29 17.28
C GLY A 48 -27.90 7.12 16.32
N ARG A 49 -26.69 6.93 16.85
CA ARG A 49 -25.46 6.78 16.02
C ARG A 49 -25.27 5.40 15.44
N PHE A 50 -26.12 4.44 15.79
CA PHE A 50 -26.05 3.08 15.25
C PHE A 50 -27.01 2.96 14.06
N GLU A 51 -26.48 3.11 12.87
CA GLU A 51 -27.26 3.06 11.62
C GLU A 51 -27.42 1.61 11.09
N GLY A 52 -26.56 0.70 11.53
CA GLY A 52 -26.60 -0.71 11.16
C GLY A 52 -27.68 -1.52 11.91
N ASN A 53 -27.83 -2.79 11.53
CA ASN A 53 -28.77 -3.72 12.19
C ASN A 53 -28.16 -5.10 12.51
N VAL A 54 -26.84 -5.21 12.47
CA VAL A 54 -26.13 -6.48 12.69
C VAL A 54 -25.84 -6.67 14.17
N ASP A 55 -26.24 -7.79 14.74
CA ASP A 55 -26.04 -8.11 16.15
C ASP A 55 -24.71 -8.84 16.41
N GLU A 56 -24.26 -9.66 15.45
CA GLU A 56 -23.00 -10.39 15.54
C GLU A 56 -22.23 -10.37 14.22
N MET A 57 -20.92 -10.15 14.31
CA MET A 57 -20.00 -10.18 13.18
C MET A 57 -18.92 -11.22 13.43
N VAL A 58 -18.72 -12.12 12.46
CA VAL A 58 -17.73 -13.18 12.51
C VAL A 58 -16.70 -12.95 11.42
N TYR A 59 -15.47 -12.58 11.79
CA TYR A 59 -14.35 -12.44 10.87
C TYR A 59 -13.57 -13.76 10.79
N ARG A 60 -13.46 -14.29 9.57
CA ARG A 60 -12.70 -15.53 9.28
C ARG A 60 -11.58 -15.24 8.26
N PRO A 61 -10.30 -15.28 8.66
CA PRO A 61 -9.18 -15.18 7.73
C PRO A 61 -9.11 -16.44 6.86
N ILE A 62 -9.40 -16.32 5.57
CA ILE A 62 -9.29 -17.42 4.59
C ILE A 62 -8.27 -17.01 3.54
N LYS A 63 -7.10 -17.68 3.55
CA LYS A 63 -5.96 -17.31 2.67
C LYS A 63 -6.20 -17.66 1.20
N SER A 64 -6.90 -18.77 0.92
CA SER A 64 -7.19 -19.22 -0.44
C SER A 64 -8.32 -18.41 -1.07
N ASP A 65 -8.04 -17.76 -2.19
CA ASP A 65 -9.02 -17.02 -2.99
C ASP A 65 -10.17 -17.94 -3.43
N ALA A 66 -9.87 -19.13 -3.92
CA ALA A 66 -10.87 -20.09 -4.37
C ALA A 66 -11.82 -20.49 -3.23
N THR A 67 -11.27 -20.74 -2.03
CA THR A 67 -12.06 -21.09 -0.84
C THR A 67 -12.93 -19.91 -0.40
N ARG A 68 -12.41 -18.67 -0.40
CA ARG A 68 -13.21 -17.48 -0.06
C ARG A 68 -14.37 -17.29 -1.04
N MET A 69 -14.12 -17.46 -2.34
CA MET A 69 -15.18 -17.31 -3.35
C MET A 69 -16.21 -18.43 -3.27
N ALA A 70 -15.81 -19.66 -2.98
CA ALA A 70 -16.73 -20.77 -2.76
C ALA A 70 -17.61 -20.53 -1.52
N ALA A 71 -17.03 -20.06 -0.43
CA ALA A 71 -17.75 -19.75 0.81
C ALA A 71 -18.76 -18.60 0.64
N LEU A 72 -18.44 -17.58 -0.17
CA LEU A 72 -19.38 -16.53 -0.53
C LEU A 72 -20.55 -17.08 -1.38
N ALA A 73 -20.23 -17.92 -2.37
CA ALA A 73 -21.23 -18.52 -3.25
C ALA A 73 -22.18 -19.47 -2.51
N SER A 74 -21.67 -20.27 -1.57
CA SER A 74 -22.46 -21.20 -0.73
C SER A 74 -23.23 -20.52 0.39
N SER A 75 -23.05 -19.23 0.60
CA SER A 75 -23.65 -18.46 1.71
C SER A 75 -23.04 -18.74 3.10
N GLU A 76 -21.88 -19.34 3.16
CA GLU A 76 -21.10 -19.45 4.39
C GLU A 76 -20.52 -18.09 4.81
N LEU A 77 -20.18 -17.24 3.82
CA LEU A 77 -19.79 -15.85 4.01
C LEU A 77 -20.85 -14.91 3.41
N ASP A 78 -21.11 -13.81 4.10
CA ASP A 78 -21.98 -12.75 3.60
C ASP A 78 -21.22 -11.66 2.86
N LEU A 79 -19.93 -11.45 3.20
CA LEU A 79 -19.07 -10.41 2.63
C LEU A 79 -17.63 -10.89 2.53
N VAL A 80 -16.95 -10.53 1.44
CA VAL A 80 -15.53 -10.78 1.20
C VAL A 80 -14.85 -9.48 0.80
N LEU A 81 -13.78 -9.14 1.52
CA LEU A 81 -12.85 -8.08 1.14
C LEU A 81 -11.88 -8.60 0.08
N ASP A 82 -11.46 -7.71 -0.82
CA ASP A 82 -10.45 -7.98 -1.84
C ASP A 82 -10.68 -9.28 -2.62
N PRO A 83 -11.88 -9.51 -3.22
CA PRO A 83 -12.10 -10.66 -4.08
C PRO A 83 -11.15 -10.59 -5.29
N PRO A 84 -10.74 -11.75 -5.85
CA PRO A 84 -9.88 -11.78 -7.03
C PRO A 84 -10.46 -10.97 -8.18
N LEU A 85 -9.65 -10.12 -8.81
CA LEU A 85 -10.13 -9.20 -9.86
C LEU A 85 -10.74 -9.92 -11.06
N GLN A 86 -10.31 -11.16 -11.36
CA GLN A 86 -10.88 -11.98 -12.42
C GLN A 86 -12.32 -12.42 -12.14
N ASP A 87 -12.74 -12.47 -10.87
CA ASP A 87 -14.08 -12.91 -10.48
C ASP A 87 -15.11 -11.77 -10.50
N ILE A 88 -14.66 -10.51 -10.52
CA ILE A 88 -15.53 -9.33 -10.44
C ILE A 88 -16.65 -9.35 -11.52
N PRO A 89 -16.37 -9.58 -12.81
CA PRO A 89 -17.44 -9.59 -13.82
C PRO A 89 -18.49 -10.66 -13.53
N ARG A 90 -18.09 -11.86 -13.08
CA ARG A 90 -19.00 -12.94 -12.72
C ARG A 90 -19.85 -12.59 -11.50
N LEU A 91 -19.24 -11.98 -10.45
CA LEU A 91 -19.95 -11.56 -9.25
C LEU A 91 -20.96 -10.43 -9.55
N GLN A 92 -20.62 -9.49 -10.44
CA GLN A 92 -21.52 -8.41 -10.85
C GLN A 92 -22.70 -8.90 -11.72
N ALA A 93 -22.52 -10.00 -12.43
CA ALA A 93 -23.58 -10.61 -13.24
C ALA A 93 -24.55 -11.49 -12.42
N ASP A 94 -24.19 -11.88 -11.19
CA ASP A 94 -25.04 -12.71 -10.33
C ASP A 94 -26.01 -11.83 -9.52
N PRO A 95 -27.35 -11.96 -9.71
CA PRO A 95 -28.34 -11.16 -9.00
C PRO A 95 -28.36 -11.40 -7.49
N LYS A 96 -27.77 -12.50 -7.01
CA LYS A 96 -27.64 -12.80 -5.58
C LYS A 96 -26.44 -12.11 -4.94
N MET A 97 -25.61 -11.46 -5.74
CA MET A 97 -24.36 -10.82 -5.31
C MET A 97 -24.38 -9.32 -5.61
N LYS A 98 -23.58 -8.60 -4.87
CA LYS A 98 -23.34 -7.18 -5.05
C LYS A 98 -21.82 -6.93 -4.92
N VAL A 99 -21.27 -6.06 -5.78
CA VAL A 99 -19.88 -5.62 -5.71
C VAL A 99 -19.88 -4.10 -5.56
N VAL A 100 -19.27 -3.61 -4.48
CA VAL A 100 -18.94 -2.21 -4.32
C VAL A 100 -17.45 -2.00 -4.48
N GLN A 101 -17.02 -0.88 -5.03
CA GLN A 101 -15.61 -0.62 -5.27
C GLN A 101 -15.29 0.87 -5.14
N GLY A 102 -14.10 1.18 -4.67
CA GLY A 102 -13.63 2.55 -4.49
C GLY A 102 -12.11 2.64 -4.45
N ALA A 103 -11.59 3.85 -4.66
CA ALA A 103 -10.16 4.08 -4.55
C ALA A 103 -9.69 3.96 -3.09
N GLU A 104 -8.59 3.24 -2.89
CA GLU A 104 -7.91 3.15 -1.61
C GLU A 104 -7.03 4.39 -1.37
N ASN A 105 -6.85 4.78 -0.12
CA ASN A 105 -5.90 5.83 0.26
C ASN A 105 -4.44 5.40 0.09
N ARG A 106 -4.19 4.11 -0.14
CA ARG A 106 -2.84 3.57 -0.32
C ARG A 106 -2.31 3.84 -1.71
N VAL A 107 -1.08 4.34 -1.77
CA VAL A 107 -0.27 4.38 -2.98
C VAL A 107 0.67 3.19 -2.97
N LEU A 108 0.76 2.46 -4.08
CA LEU A 108 1.81 1.48 -4.35
C LEU A 108 2.96 2.15 -5.09
N PHE A 109 4.17 1.85 -4.67
CA PHE A 109 5.39 2.43 -5.22
C PHE A 109 6.57 1.46 -5.09
N LEU A 110 7.62 1.72 -5.85
CA LEU A 110 8.88 1.00 -5.72
C LEU A 110 9.82 1.78 -4.82
N VAL A 111 10.51 1.04 -3.97
CA VAL A 111 11.58 1.55 -3.11
C VAL A 111 12.90 0.97 -3.57
N LEU A 112 13.93 1.80 -3.58
CA LEU A 112 15.25 1.50 -4.07
C LEU A 112 16.27 1.71 -2.95
N ASP A 113 17.21 0.79 -2.78
CA ASP A 113 18.33 0.96 -1.86
C ASP A 113 19.25 2.10 -2.35
N GLN A 114 19.25 3.20 -1.64
CA GLN A 114 20.07 4.37 -1.94
C GLN A 114 21.14 4.62 -0.86
N GLU A 115 21.32 3.69 0.08
CA GLU A 115 22.32 3.81 1.16
C GLU A 115 23.63 3.07 0.84
N ARG A 116 23.53 1.78 0.46
CA ARG A 116 24.73 0.95 0.27
C ARG A 116 25.60 1.47 -0.87
N ASP A 117 26.91 1.28 -0.74
CA ASP A 117 27.85 1.57 -1.84
C ASP A 117 27.85 0.48 -2.91
N GLU A 118 27.45 -0.74 -2.56
CA GLU A 118 27.21 -1.86 -3.47
C GLU A 118 25.91 -2.56 -3.11
N LEU A 119 25.06 -2.83 -4.12
CA LEU A 119 23.78 -3.52 -3.92
C LEU A 119 23.99 -4.99 -3.56
N LYS A 120 23.23 -5.47 -2.59
CA LYS A 120 23.28 -6.87 -2.16
C LYS A 120 22.89 -7.85 -3.27
N TYR A 121 21.92 -7.46 -4.11
CA TYR A 121 21.32 -8.31 -5.11
C TYR A 121 21.42 -7.69 -6.51
N SER A 122 22.65 -7.48 -6.96
CA SER A 122 23.01 -7.01 -8.30
C SER A 122 24.33 -7.65 -8.75
N ASN A 123 24.55 -7.69 -10.05
CA ASN A 123 25.85 -8.06 -10.63
C ASN A 123 26.82 -6.89 -10.74
N VAL A 124 26.39 -5.66 -10.46
CA VAL A 124 27.25 -4.48 -10.45
C VAL A 124 28.07 -4.46 -9.17
N LYS A 125 29.40 -4.42 -9.30
CA LYS A 125 30.34 -4.42 -8.19
C LYS A 125 31.02 -3.06 -8.01
N GLY A 126 31.35 -2.74 -6.75
CA GLY A 126 32.07 -1.53 -6.38
C GLY A 126 31.23 -0.23 -6.47
N ARG A 127 29.95 -0.31 -6.87
CA ARG A 127 29.05 0.84 -6.91
C ARG A 127 27.58 0.44 -6.86
N ASN A 128 26.74 1.37 -6.44
CA ASN A 128 25.30 1.21 -6.41
C ASN A 128 24.63 1.99 -7.55
N PRO A 129 24.10 1.32 -8.58
CA PRO A 129 23.42 2.00 -9.68
C PRO A 129 22.22 2.84 -9.24
N LEU A 130 21.53 2.45 -8.15
CA LEU A 130 20.29 3.11 -7.71
C LEU A 130 20.54 4.46 -7.01
N LYS A 131 21.81 4.77 -6.64
CA LYS A 131 22.20 6.12 -6.19
C LYS A 131 22.22 7.14 -7.33
N ASP A 132 22.35 6.71 -8.58
CA ASP A 132 22.33 7.62 -9.75
C ASP A 132 20.90 7.98 -10.12
N LEU A 133 20.60 9.28 -10.11
CA LEU A 133 19.28 9.81 -10.49
C LEU A 133 18.85 9.34 -11.89
N ARG A 134 19.79 9.28 -12.84
CA ARG A 134 19.51 8.86 -14.22
C ARG A 134 19.02 7.41 -14.29
N VAL A 135 19.58 6.53 -13.44
CA VAL A 135 19.14 5.14 -13.32
C VAL A 135 17.73 5.07 -12.73
N ARG A 136 17.43 5.82 -11.65
CA ARG A 136 16.08 5.87 -11.08
C ARG A 136 15.04 6.38 -12.08
N GLN A 137 15.38 7.45 -12.83
CA GLN A 137 14.56 7.97 -13.90
C GLN A 137 14.35 6.96 -15.04
N ALA A 138 15.40 6.22 -15.41
CA ALA A 138 15.31 5.18 -16.44
C ALA A 138 14.37 4.04 -16.03
N ILE A 139 14.48 3.55 -14.79
CA ILE A 139 13.56 2.55 -14.24
C ILE A 139 12.12 3.08 -14.28
N TYR A 140 11.89 4.32 -13.83
CA TYR A 140 10.58 4.96 -13.85
C TYR A 140 9.98 5.05 -15.25
N GLN A 141 10.78 5.51 -16.23
CA GLN A 141 10.34 5.66 -17.63
C GLN A 141 10.14 4.32 -18.36
N ALA A 142 10.83 3.26 -17.92
CA ALA A 142 10.66 1.93 -18.52
C ALA A 142 9.33 1.25 -18.10
N ILE A 143 8.66 1.74 -17.05
CA ILE A 143 7.41 1.16 -16.54
C ILE A 143 6.20 1.78 -17.23
N ASP A 144 5.51 0.98 -18.06
CA ASP A 144 4.21 1.31 -18.63
C ASP A 144 3.10 1.05 -17.61
N ILE A 145 2.76 2.06 -16.83
CA ILE A 145 1.75 1.95 -15.78
C ILE A 145 0.34 1.77 -16.37
N GLN A 146 0.09 2.23 -17.59
CA GLN A 146 -1.19 2.04 -18.27
C GLN A 146 -1.38 0.57 -18.67
N ALA A 147 -0.30 -0.09 -19.08
CA ALA A 147 -0.34 -1.53 -19.35
C ALA A 147 -0.58 -2.32 -18.04
N ILE A 148 0.05 -1.93 -16.94
CA ILE A 148 -0.23 -2.53 -15.61
C ILE A 148 -1.70 -2.33 -15.24
N GLN A 149 -2.24 -1.12 -15.36
CA GLN A 149 -3.65 -0.84 -15.09
C GLN A 149 -4.59 -1.74 -15.89
N LYS A 150 -4.38 -1.84 -17.21
CA LYS A 150 -5.27 -2.57 -18.10
C LYS A 150 -5.14 -4.10 -17.98
N GLN A 151 -3.90 -4.61 -17.96
CA GLN A 151 -3.63 -6.04 -18.11
C GLN A 151 -3.52 -6.75 -16.74
N VAL A 152 -2.86 -6.11 -15.75
CA VAL A 152 -2.64 -6.71 -14.44
C VAL A 152 -3.81 -6.38 -13.51
N MET A 153 -4.20 -5.09 -13.45
CA MET A 153 -5.22 -4.60 -12.53
C MET A 153 -6.64 -4.62 -13.12
N ARG A 154 -6.81 -5.03 -14.37
CA ARG A 154 -8.12 -5.12 -15.06
C ARG A 154 -8.95 -3.82 -14.98
N GLY A 155 -8.28 -2.67 -15.00
CA GLY A 155 -8.88 -1.35 -14.84
C GLY A 155 -9.05 -0.90 -13.39
N LEU A 156 -8.87 -1.79 -12.40
CA LEU A 156 -9.07 -1.51 -10.98
C LEU A 156 -7.81 -0.95 -10.33
N SER A 157 -7.28 0.11 -10.89
CA SER A 157 -6.24 0.96 -10.31
C SER A 157 -6.28 2.35 -10.94
N ARG A 158 -5.71 3.32 -10.24
CA ARG A 158 -5.53 4.70 -10.70
C ARG A 158 -4.04 5.01 -10.73
N PRO A 159 -3.40 5.06 -11.92
CA PRO A 159 -2.01 5.50 -12.05
C PRO A 159 -1.80 6.86 -11.37
N THR A 160 -0.69 7.01 -10.67
CA THR A 160 -0.35 8.27 -9.98
C THR A 160 1.15 8.54 -10.01
N GLY A 161 1.53 9.80 -10.01
CA GLY A 161 2.90 10.26 -9.75
C GLY A 161 3.14 10.69 -8.30
N ALA A 162 2.09 10.70 -7.48
CA ALA A 162 2.12 11.16 -6.10
C ALA A 162 2.35 10.02 -5.10
N MET A 163 2.90 10.37 -3.95
CA MET A 163 3.06 9.46 -2.78
C MET A 163 1.86 9.52 -1.83
N ILE A 164 0.84 10.29 -2.16
CA ILE A 164 -0.37 10.53 -1.36
C ILE A 164 -1.61 10.58 -2.26
N PRO A 165 -2.83 10.38 -1.73
CA PRO A 165 -4.07 10.57 -2.48
C PRO A 165 -4.36 12.06 -2.68
N THR A 166 -4.05 12.58 -3.86
CA THR A 166 -4.08 14.02 -4.19
C THR A 166 -5.47 14.64 -4.16
N GLU A 167 -6.53 13.88 -4.41
CA GLU A 167 -7.91 14.40 -4.40
C GLU A 167 -8.35 14.88 -3.01
N ARG A 168 -7.69 14.41 -1.95
CA ARG A 168 -8.05 14.75 -0.57
C ARG A 168 -7.20 15.87 0.03
N VAL A 169 -6.06 16.20 -0.61
CA VAL A 169 -5.08 17.16 -0.08
C VAL A 169 -4.80 18.32 -1.01
N SER A 170 -5.52 18.41 -2.14
CA SER A 170 -5.44 19.53 -3.10
C SER A 170 -4.03 19.80 -3.66
N TYR A 171 -3.27 18.74 -3.98
CA TYR A 171 -2.00 18.83 -4.70
C TYR A 171 -2.09 18.20 -6.11
N PRO A 172 -2.97 18.73 -6.99
CA PRO A 172 -3.25 18.11 -8.29
C PRO A 172 -2.03 18.04 -9.21
N GLU A 173 -1.06 18.92 -9.04
CA GLU A 173 0.20 18.93 -9.81
C GLU A 173 1.12 17.72 -9.52
N LEU A 174 0.90 16.99 -8.42
CA LEU A 174 1.65 15.78 -8.11
C LEU A 174 1.05 14.53 -8.78
N GLU A 175 -0.22 14.59 -9.19
CA GLU A 175 -0.93 13.43 -9.75
C GLU A 175 -0.32 12.93 -11.07
N PRO A 176 0.04 13.79 -12.04
CA PRO A 176 0.68 13.33 -13.25
C PRO A 176 2.04 12.69 -12.98
N ARG A 177 2.36 11.65 -13.71
CA ARG A 177 3.69 11.04 -13.64
C ARG A 177 4.77 12.07 -14.00
N ALA A 178 5.85 12.10 -13.20
CA ALA A 178 6.96 13.06 -13.37
C ALA A 178 7.64 12.95 -14.75
N LEU A 179 7.71 11.74 -15.30
CA LEU A 179 8.25 11.49 -16.65
C LEU A 179 7.31 10.53 -17.40
N PRO A 180 7.12 10.72 -18.71
CA PRO A 180 6.31 9.81 -19.53
C PRO A 180 7.01 8.47 -19.71
N PHE A 181 6.20 7.43 -19.95
CA PHE A 181 6.72 6.13 -20.38
C PHE A 181 7.52 6.26 -21.69
N GLY A 182 8.67 5.59 -21.77
CA GLY A 182 9.49 5.63 -22.97
C GLY A 182 10.73 4.75 -22.90
N VAL A 183 10.70 3.61 -23.58
CA VAL A 183 11.82 2.63 -23.61
C VAL A 183 13.09 3.25 -24.16
N ALA A 184 13.00 4.03 -25.25
CA ALA A 184 14.17 4.68 -25.86
C ALA A 184 14.80 5.73 -24.91
N ALA A 185 13.98 6.51 -24.21
CA ALA A 185 14.45 7.50 -23.25
C ALA A 185 15.12 6.82 -22.04
N ALA A 186 14.53 5.73 -21.54
CA ALA A 186 15.11 4.94 -20.47
C ALA A 186 16.48 4.33 -20.85
N LYS A 187 16.61 3.77 -22.05
CA LYS A 187 17.88 3.25 -22.55
C LYS A 187 18.97 4.34 -22.64
N ARG A 188 18.64 5.54 -23.14
CA ARG A 188 19.59 6.65 -23.18
C ARG A 188 20.08 7.01 -21.79
N LYS A 189 19.18 7.15 -20.82
CA LYS A 189 19.55 7.47 -19.43
C LYS A 189 20.43 6.39 -18.79
N LEU A 190 20.17 5.11 -19.06
CA LEU A 190 21.03 4.02 -18.60
C LEU A 190 22.42 4.12 -19.23
N ALA A 191 22.52 4.40 -20.54
CA ALA A 191 23.81 4.55 -21.22
C ALA A 191 24.59 5.76 -20.67
N GLU A 192 23.94 6.91 -20.47
CA GLU A 192 24.51 8.12 -19.86
C GLU A 192 24.99 7.87 -18.42
N ALA A 193 24.33 6.97 -17.69
CA ALA A 193 24.72 6.54 -16.35
C ALA A 193 25.85 5.50 -16.35
N GLY A 194 26.32 5.05 -17.53
CA GLY A 194 27.37 4.06 -17.68
C GLY A 194 26.89 2.60 -17.70
N TYR A 195 25.60 2.38 -18.02
CA TYR A 195 24.98 1.06 -18.12
C TYR A 195 24.31 0.84 -19.50
N PRO A 196 25.04 0.97 -20.63
CA PRO A 196 24.45 0.86 -21.97
C PRO A 196 23.82 -0.51 -22.26
N ASN A 197 24.32 -1.57 -21.61
CA ASN A 197 23.83 -2.93 -21.72
C ASN A 197 22.92 -3.34 -20.53
N GLY A 198 22.59 -2.39 -19.64
CA GLY A 198 21.87 -2.68 -18.42
C GLY A 198 22.67 -3.41 -17.35
N PHE A 199 21.98 -4.09 -16.43
CA PHE A 199 22.56 -4.85 -15.34
C PHE A 199 21.54 -5.80 -14.72
N GLN A 200 21.99 -6.71 -13.83
CA GLN A 200 21.07 -7.56 -13.07
C GLN A 200 20.65 -6.88 -11.76
N LEU A 201 19.37 -7.02 -11.42
CA LEU A 201 18.79 -6.50 -10.18
C LEU A 201 17.73 -7.49 -9.66
N ARG A 202 17.52 -7.51 -8.34
CA ARG A 202 16.43 -8.28 -7.74
C ARG A 202 15.41 -7.37 -7.08
N ILE A 203 14.12 -7.70 -7.28
CA ILE A 203 13.01 -7.06 -6.60
C ILE A 203 12.38 -8.05 -5.61
N GLU A 204 12.23 -7.63 -4.38
CA GLU A 204 11.44 -8.32 -3.36
C GLU A 204 9.99 -7.87 -3.42
N CYS A 205 9.06 -8.84 -3.46
CA CYS A 205 7.63 -8.60 -3.54
C CYS A 205 6.87 -9.42 -2.51
N PRO A 206 5.86 -8.86 -1.86
CA PRO A 206 4.86 -9.69 -1.21
C PRO A 206 4.01 -10.40 -2.28
N ASN A 207 3.31 -11.48 -1.89
CA ASN A 207 2.35 -12.18 -2.76
C ASN A 207 0.97 -12.36 -2.13
N ASN A 208 0.74 -11.71 -0.99
CA ASN A 208 -0.54 -11.74 -0.27
C ASN A 208 -0.75 -10.48 0.60
N ARG A 209 -0.24 -9.33 0.14
CA ARG A 209 -0.36 -8.05 0.86
C ARG A 209 -1.16 -7.01 0.09
N TYR A 210 -0.96 -6.92 -1.23
CA TYR A 210 -1.63 -5.98 -2.11
C TYR A 210 -2.32 -6.73 -3.24
N VAL A 211 -3.30 -6.09 -3.87
CA VAL A 211 -3.99 -6.70 -5.01
C VAL A 211 -3.01 -6.95 -6.15
N ASN A 212 -2.87 -8.19 -6.57
CA ASN A 212 -1.98 -8.63 -7.66
C ASN A 212 -0.48 -8.25 -7.49
N ASP A 213 0.01 -8.13 -6.27
CA ASP A 213 1.37 -7.67 -5.96
C ASP A 213 2.48 -8.42 -6.71
N GLU A 214 2.52 -9.74 -6.66
CA GLU A 214 3.48 -10.55 -7.42
C GLU A 214 3.35 -10.33 -8.94
N ARG A 215 2.13 -10.25 -9.46
CA ARG A 215 1.89 -10.03 -10.90
C ARG A 215 2.36 -8.65 -11.36
N ILE A 216 2.24 -7.63 -10.50
CA ILE A 216 2.79 -6.29 -10.75
C ILE A 216 4.32 -6.38 -10.88
N CYS A 217 4.99 -7.07 -9.96
CA CYS A 217 6.45 -7.23 -10.01
C CYS A 217 6.92 -8.01 -11.25
N ILE A 218 6.22 -9.07 -11.63
CA ILE A 218 6.50 -9.83 -12.86
C ILE A 218 6.34 -8.93 -14.10
N ALA A 219 5.29 -8.14 -14.17
CA ALA A 219 5.08 -7.20 -15.27
C ALA A 219 6.19 -6.15 -15.34
N ILE A 220 6.60 -5.58 -14.20
CA ILE A 220 7.72 -4.63 -14.12
C ILE A 220 9.02 -5.28 -14.57
N ALA A 221 9.33 -6.50 -14.16
CA ALA A 221 10.52 -7.22 -14.59
C ALA A 221 10.55 -7.40 -16.12
N GLY A 222 9.43 -7.79 -16.73
CA GLY A 222 9.30 -7.88 -18.19
C GLY A 222 9.47 -6.53 -18.92
N MET A 223 9.05 -5.43 -18.30
CA MET A 223 9.22 -4.09 -18.86
C MET A 223 10.70 -3.65 -18.76
N LEU A 224 11.35 -3.90 -17.64
CA LEU A 224 12.74 -3.52 -17.40
C LEU A 224 13.72 -4.34 -18.26
N ALA A 225 13.38 -5.59 -18.59
CA ALA A 225 14.16 -6.39 -19.55
C ALA A 225 14.29 -5.71 -20.91
N LYS A 226 13.27 -4.94 -21.37
CA LYS A 226 13.30 -4.20 -22.62
C LYS A 226 14.35 -3.10 -22.67
N VAL A 227 14.82 -2.65 -21.51
CA VAL A 227 15.88 -1.63 -21.38
C VAL A 227 17.22 -2.21 -20.91
N GLY A 228 17.33 -3.56 -20.82
CA GLY A 228 18.56 -4.25 -20.45
C GLY A 228 18.69 -4.55 -18.96
N ILE A 229 17.75 -4.18 -18.12
CA ILE A 229 17.77 -4.55 -16.70
C ILE A 229 17.16 -5.94 -16.53
N ASP A 230 18.02 -6.95 -16.27
CA ASP A 230 17.60 -8.32 -15.95
C ASP A 230 17.13 -8.39 -14.48
N MET A 231 15.84 -8.18 -14.28
CA MET A 231 15.26 -8.16 -12.93
C MET A 231 14.73 -9.52 -12.52
N LYS A 232 15.28 -10.06 -11.43
CA LYS A 232 14.80 -11.30 -10.80
C LYS A 232 13.72 -10.95 -9.76
N VAL A 233 12.54 -11.54 -9.92
CA VAL A 233 11.42 -11.37 -8.96
C VAL A 233 11.56 -12.41 -7.85
N ASN A 234 11.58 -11.96 -6.60
CA ASN A 234 11.57 -12.80 -5.41
C ASN A 234 10.27 -12.52 -4.62
N ALA A 235 9.22 -13.28 -4.96
CA ALA A 235 7.91 -13.16 -4.34
C ALA A 235 7.80 -14.05 -3.09
N MET A 236 7.18 -13.54 -2.03
CA MET A 236 7.07 -14.24 -0.76
C MET A 236 5.86 -13.77 0.07
N PRO A 237 5.38 -14.58 1.04
CA PRO A 237 4.34 -14.16 1.97
C PRO A 237 4.73 -12.89 2.75
N ARG A 238 3.72 -12.06 3.06
CA ARG A 238 3.91 -10.75 3.72
C ARG A 238 4.80 -10.78 4.98
N ALA A 239 4.70 -11.84 5.79
CA ALA A 239 5.48 -11.94 7.02
C ALA A 239 6.99 -12.04 6.74
N GLN A 240 7.38 -12.85 5.75
CA GLN A 240 8.77 -12.97 5.31
C GLN A 240 9.25 -11.70 4.60
N PHE A 241 8.36 -11.09 3.80
CA PHE A 241 8.65 -9.85 3.10
C PHE A 241 8.98 -8.71 4.07
N PHE A 242 8.13 -8.46 5.07
CA PHE A 242 8.40 -7.39 6.05
C PHE A 242 9.64 -7.68 6.90
N GLN A 243 9.89 -8.95 7.26
CA GLN A 243 11.14 -9.31 7.94
C GLN A 243 12.38 -8.93 7.11
N LYS A 244 12.34 -9.10 5.78
CA LYS A 244 13.44 -8.67 4.89
C LYS A 244 13.55 -7.14 4.83
N VAL A 245 12.41 -6.43 4.77
CA VAL A 245 12.38 -4.95 4.80
C VAL A 245 12.99 -4.43 6.10
N ASP A 246 12.58 -4.96 7.24
CA ASP A 246 13.06 -4.55 8.57
C ASP A 246 14.55 -4.81 8.75
N ASN A 247 15.06 -5.93 8.22
CA ASN A 247 16.48 -6.29 8.23
C ASN A 247 17.28 -5.62 7.10
N PHE A 248 16.67 -4.79 6.28
CA PHE A 248 17.29 -4.19 5.09
C PHE A 248 17.92 -5.23 4.16
N ASP A 249 17.30 -6.42 4.03
CA ASP A 249 17.79 -7.53 3.21
C ASP A 249 17.16 -7.51 1.81
N LEU A 250 17.39 -6.42 1.08
CA LEU A 250 16.80 -6.14 -0.22
C LEU A 250 17.68 -5.17 -1.02
N SER A 251 17.41 -5.02 -2.33
CA SER A 251 18.00 -3.98 -3.18
C SER A 251 16.92 -3.08 -3.79
N MET A 252 15.78 -3.67 -4.14
CA MET A 252 14.58 -2.99 -4.61
C MET A 252 13.36 -3.77 -4.15
N HIS A 253 12.26 -3.10 -3.84
CA HIS A 253 11.04 -3.77 -3.42
C HIS A 253 9.76 -3.01 -3.76
N LEU A 254 8.65 -3.74 -3.88
CA LEU A 254 7.31 -3.17 -3.97
C LEU A 254 6.82 -2.84 -2.58
N TYR A 255 6.36 -1.62 -2.38
CA TYR A 255 5.81 -1.17 -1.11
C TYR A 255 4.50 -0.43 -1.31
N GLY A 256 3.69 -0.32 -0.26
CA GLY A 256 2.45 0.43 -0.28
C GLY A 256 2.26 1.18 1.03
N TRP A 257 1.96 2.46 0.95
CA TRP A 257 1.70 3.31 2.10
C TRP A 257 0.34 4.00 1.99
N GLY A 258 -0.41 4.02 3.08
CA GLY A 258 -1.71 4.66 3.19
C GLY A 258 -2.43 4.19 4.44
N GLY A 259 -3.50 4.86 4.81
CA GLY A 259 -4.26 4.59 6.01
C GLY A 259 -5.52 5.44 6.11
N SER A 260 -6.08 5.53 7.30
CA SER A 260 -7.27 6.35 7.60
C SER A 260 -6.97 7.86 7.64
N ALA A 261 -5.72 8.23 7.91
CA ALA A 261 -5.32 9.63 7.93
C ALA A 261 -5.16 10.18 6.51
N VAL A 262 -5.71 11.37 6.28
CA VAL A 262 -5.59 12.09 5.01
C VAL A 262 -4.55 13.23 5.09
N ASP A 263 -4.00 13.51 6.26
CA ASP A 263 -2.96 14.51 6.43
C ASP A 263 -1.65 14.04 5.76
N PRO A 264 -1.04 14.85 4.89
CA PRO A 264 0.21 14.49 4.22
C PRO A 264 1.39 14.22 5.16
N GLY A 265 1.37 14.78 6.38
CA GLY A 265 2.34 14.52 7.43
C GLY A 265 2.43 13.04 7.81
N PHE A 266 1.33 12.30 7.66
CA PHE A 266 1.29 10.84 7.84
C PHE A 266 2.18 10.07 6.84
N THR A 267 2.57 10.69 5.74
CA THR A 267 3.54 10.15 4.78
C THR A 267 4.91 10.81 4.93
N LEU A 268 4.94 12.12 5.15
CA LEU A 268 6.20 12.88 5.22
C LEU A 268 7.07 12.42 6.37
N THR A 269 6.55 12.39 7.58
CA THR A 269 7.33 12.07 8.79
C THR A 269 7.83 10.62 8.81
N PRO A 270 6.98 9.59 8.68
CA PRO A 270 7.46 8.20 8.84
C PRO A 270 8.12 7.61 7.60
N VAL A 271 7.75 8.05 6.37
CA VAL A 271 8.20 7.40 5.13
C VAL A 271 9.24 8.23 4.40
N ILE A 272 9.03 9.55 4.33
CA ILE A 272 9.82 10.43 3.46
C ILE A 272 11.04 11.03 4.19
N HIS A 273 10.93 11.37 5.45
CA HIS A 273 12.07 11.85 6.23
C HIS A 273 13.22 10.83 6.24
N SER A 274 14.46 11.29 6.27
CA SER A 274 15.62 10.42 6.52
C SER A 274 15.49 9.73 7.89
N ARG A 275 15.98 8.51 8.02
CA ARG A 275 15.94 7.78 9.31
C ARG A 275 16.76 8.51 10.36
N ASP A 276 16.14 8.95 11.45
CA ASP A 276 16.78 9.64 12.56
C ASP A 276 17.00 8.76 13.81
N GLY A 277 16.40 7.55 13.81
CA GLY A 277 16.42 6.63 14.96
C GLY A 277 15.55 7.06 16.13
N LYS A 278 14.70 8.07 15.95
CA LYS A 278 13.81 8.65 16.98
C LYS A 278 12.33 8.65 16.55
N GLY A 279 12.00 7.97 15.45
CA GLY A 279 10.64 7.81 14.93
C GLY A 279 10.42 8.42 13.55
N ARG A 280 11.20 9.40 13.13
CA ARG A 280 11.13 9.92 11.76
C ARG A 280 11.86 8.99 10.81
N GLY A 281 11.29 8.80 9.63
CA GLY A 281 11.84 7.95 8.59
C GLY A 281 11.90 6.46 8.91
N ASP A 282 11.22 5.97 9.94
CA ASP A 282 11.25 4.55 10.32
C ASP A 282 10.83 3.63 9.17
N PHE A 283 9.97 4.11 8.28
CA PHE A 283 9.53 3.42 7.07
C PHE A 283 10.25 3.88 5.80
N ASN A 284 11.28 4.73 5.88
CA ASN A 284 12.20 5.00 4.77
C ASN A 284 13.09 3.76 4.56
N SER A 285 12.53 2.74 3.93
CA SER A 285 13.21 1.46 3.70
C SER A 285 14.21 1.50 2.54
N GLY A 286 14.24 2.58 1.76
CA GLY A 286 15.27 2.86 0.76
C GLY A 286 16.50 3.54 1.33
N ARG A 287 16.38 4.06 2.55
CA ARG A 287 17.44 4.69 3.35
C ARG A 287 18.21 5.81 2.65
N TYR A 288 17.57 6.50 1.70
CA TYR A 288 18.15 7.74 1.19
C TYR A 288 18.23 8.79 2.30
N ARG A 289 19.11 9.77 2.12
CA ARG A 289 19.28 10.90 3.03
C ARG A 289 19.24 12.21 2.25
N ASP A 290 18.45 13.17 2.74
CA ASP A 290 18.34 14.50 2.16
C ASP A 290 17.99 15.52 3.25
N GLU A 291 19.01 16.18 3.80
CA GLU A 291 18.85 17.14 4.89
C GLU A 291 17.95 18.35 4.53
N ALA A 292 17.90 18.75 3.26
CA ALA A 292 17.02 19.84 2.85
C ALA A 292 15.55 19.39 2.85
N LEU A 293 15.28 18.11 2.50
CA LEU A 293 13.97 17.51 2.61
C LEU A 293 13.57 17.35 4.08
N ASP A 294 14.49 16.88 4.91
CA ASP A 294 14.25 16.68 6.35
C ASP A 294 13.84 17.99 7.03
N ARG A 295 14.54 19.10 6.70
CA ARG A 295 14.16 20.44 7.20
C ARG A 295 12.75 20.87 6.79
N LEU A 296 12.32 20.57 5.56
CA LEU A 296 10.96 20.87 5.12
C LEU A 296 9.92 20.06 5.91
N VAL A 297 10.18 18.78 6.14
CA VAL A 297 9.29 17.93 6.94
C VAL A 297 9.18 18.44 8.37
N GLU A 298 10.32 18.75 9.02
CA GLU A 298 10.37 19.28 10.39
C GLU A 298 9.69 20.64 10.53
N GLN A 299 9.84 21.51 9.53
CA GLN A 299 9.11 22.79 9.49
C GLN A 299 7.59 22.58 9.37
N ALA A 300 7.15 21.63 8.54
CA ALA A 300 5.73 21.32 8.39
C ALA A 300 5.11 20.73 9.68
N GLU A 301 5.89 20.04 10.51
CA GLU A 301 5.42 19.46 11.79
C GLU A 301 5.04 20.53 12.82
N VAL A 302 5.70 21.69 12.78
CA VAL A 302 5.51 22.77 13.76
C VAL A 302 4.75 23.99 13.20
N GLU A 303 4.52 24.05 11.88
CA GLU A 303 3.79 25.16 11.26
C GLU A 303 2.29 25.08 11.58
N MET A 304 1.76 26.11 12.19
CA MET A 304 0.36 26.19 12.62
C MET A 304 -0.54 26.90 11.61
N ASP A 305 0.03 27.73 10.72
CA ASP A 305 -0.71 28.34 9.62
C ASP A 305 -0.95 27.31 8.52
N VAL A 306 -2.19 26.92 8.32
CA VAL A 306 -2.56 25.82 7.42
C VAL A 306 -2.11 26.05 5.96
N PRO A 307 -2.32 27.21 5.34
CA PRO A 307 -1.81 27.52 3.99
C PRO A 307 -0.29 27.38 3.88
N ARG A 308 0.46 27.93 4.85
CA ARG A 308 1.93 27.83 4.86
C ARG A 308 2.39 26.39 5.07
N ARG A 309 1.76 25.65 5.99
CA ARG A 309 2.03 24.22 6.20
C ARG A 309 1.81 23.43 4.92
N CYS A 310 0.68 23.65 4.23
CA CYS A 310 0.40 23.00 2.95
C CYS A 310 1.45 23.32 1.88
N ALA A 311 1.91 24.56 1.80
CA ALA A 311 2.94 24.95 0.83
C ALA A 311 4.29 24.28 1.11
N ILE A 312 4.72 24.21 2.38
CA ILE A 312 5.93 23.49 2.80
C ILE A 312 5.85 22.00 2.47
N MET A 313 4.72 21.37 2.79
CA MET A 313 4.51 19.96 2.49
C MET A 313 4.52 19.68 0.98
N LEU A 314 3.92 20.54 0.18
CA LEU A 314 3.96 20.44 -1.29
C LEU A 314 5.39 20.52 -1.83
N GLU A 315 6.20 21.44 -1.30
CA GLU A 315 7.62 21.56 -1.66
C GLU A 315 8.40 20.29 -1.33
N ALA A 316 8.16 19.70 -0.14
CA ALA A 316 8.74 18.42 0.23
C ALA A 316 8.39 17.30 -0.77
N PHE A 317 7.12 17.17 -1.16
CA PHE A 317 6.71 16.19 -2.17
C PHE A 317 7.29 16.45 -3.57
N ARG A 318 7.39 17.70 -3.99
CA ARG A 318 8.08 18.06 -5.25
C ARG A 318 9.53 17.60 -5.23
N ARG A 319 10.24 17.83 -4.13
CA ARG A 319 11.62 17.37 -3.95
C ARG A 319 11.75 15.86 -4.03
N VAL A 320 10.84 15.11 -3.40
CA VAL A 320 10.78 13.64 -3.51
C VAL A 320 10.60 13.20 -4.96
N ARG A 321 9.64 13.81 -5.66
CA ARG A 321 9.31 13.51 -7.07
C ARG A 321 10.50 13.80 -7.99
N ASP A 322 11.12 14.96 -7.86
CA ASP A 322 12.17 15.43 -8.75
C ASP A 322 13.47 14.64 -8.56
N ASN A 323 13.71 14.10 -7.36
CA ASN A 323 14.84 13.23 -7.07
C ASN A 323 14.53 11.74 -7.25
N PHE A 324 13.29 11.35 -7.54
CA PHE A 324 12.90 9.95 -7.70
C PHE A 324 13.34 9.06 -6.54
N TYR A 325 13.19 9.56 -5.30
CA TYR A 325 13.51 8.77 -4.10
C TYR A 325 12.61 7.55 -3.96
N PHE A 326 11.36 7.69 -4.38
CA PHE A 326 10.37 6.65 -4.58
C PHE A 326 9.86 6.69 -6.01
N LEU A 327 9.38 5.55 -6.51
CA LEU A 327 8.78 5.46 -7.85
C LEU A 327 7.30 5.11 -7.72
N PRO A 328 6.39 6.10 -7.58
CA PRO A 328 4.96 5.86 -7.48
C PRO A 328 4.42 5.12 -8.72
N LEU A 329 3.51 4.19 -8.50
CA LEU A 329 2.87 3.38 -9.52
C LEU A 329 1.39 3.76 -9.65
N HIS A 330 0.59 3.37 -8.67
CA HIS A 330 -0.85 3.58 -8.70
C HIS A 330 -1.48 3.50 -7.30
N ARG A 331 -2.71 3.99 -7.21
CA ARG A 331 -3.63 3.68 -6.12
C ARG A 331 -4.52 2.51 -6.54
N GLN A 332 -4.75 1.57 -5.64
CA GLN A 332 -5.66 0.46 -5.88
C GLN A 332 -7.10 0.94 -5.91
N VAL A 333 -7.92 0.33 -6.76
CA VAL A 333 -9.38 0.35 -6.60
C VAL A 333 -9.75 -0.97 -5.96
N ILE A 334 -10.30 -0.90 -4.75
CA ILE A 334 -10.58 -2.07 -3.93
C ILE A 334 -12.03 -2.48 -4.13
N PRO A 335 -12.29 -3.70 -4.61
CA PRO A 335 -13.62 -4.27 -4.62
C PRO A 335 -13.94 -4.96 -3.28
N TRP A 336 -15.19 -4.87 -2.85
CA TRP A 336 -15.80 -5.71 -1.83
C TRP A 336 -16.97 -6.46 -2.48
N ALA A 337 -16.99 -7.78 -2.33
CA ALA A 337 -18.06 -8.61 -2.83
C ALA A 337 -18.93 -9.11 -1.68
N MET A 338 -20.23 -9.07 -1.85
CA MET A 338 -21.18 -9.44 -0.81
C MET A 338 -22.46 -10.00 -1.38
N ARG A 339 -23.23 -10.67 -0.56
CA ARG A 339 -24.59 -11.09 -0.90
C ARG A 339 -25.47 -9.85 -1.09
N SER A 340 -26.46 -9.95 -1.98
CA SER A 340 -27.34 -8.83 -2.34
C SER A 340 -28.06 -8.19 -1.14
N LYS A 341 -28.35 -9.00 -0.10
CA LYS A 341 -28.97 -8.56 1.16
C LYS A 341 -28.07 -7.71 2.06
N VAL A 342 -26.74 -7.64 1.78
CA VAL A 342 -25.77 -6.91 2.61
C VAL A 342 -25.59 -5.51 2.06
N THR A 343 -25.71 -4.51 2.88
CA THR A 343 -25.40 -3.12 2.55
C THR A 343 -24.28 -2.61 3.45
N VAL A 344 -23.25 -2.02 2.84
CA VAL A 344 -22.08 -1.46 3.52
C VAL A 344 -21.71 -0.11 2.93
N VAL A 345 -21.05 0.73 3.70
CA VAL A 345 -20.38 1.93 3.22
C VAL A 345 -18.91 1.55 2.88
N HIS A 346 -18.57 1.64 1.59
CA HIS A 346 -17.18 1.36 1.16
C HIS A 346 -16.25 2.46 1.67
N ARG A 347 -15.15 2.05 2.32
CA ARG A 347 -14.17 2.98 2.91
C ARG A 347 -12.84 2.92 2.17
N ALA A 348 -12.25 4.08 1.98
CA ALA A 348 -10.95 4.23 1.31
C ALA A 348 -9.75 3.70 2.13
N ASP A 349 -9.94 3.40 3.41
CA ASP A 349 -8.94 2.75 4.27
C ASP A 349 -9.04 1.21 4.26
N ASN A 350 -9.94 0.65 3.42
CA ASN A 350 -10.20 -0.78 3.30
C ASN A 350 -10.62 -1.45 4.62
N THR A 351 -11.36 -0.73 5.47
CA THR A 351 -11.90 -1.26 6.73
C THR A 351 -13.41 -1.27 6.70
N ILE A 352 -14.01 -2.31 7.27
CA ILE A 352 -15.45 -2.38 7.48
C ILE A 352 -15.78 -1.61 8.77
N GLU A 353 -16.70 -0.65 8.69
CA GLU A 353 -17.26 0.01 9.86
C GLU A 353 -18.56 -0.70 10.27
N PRO A 354 -18.56 -1.47 11.38
CA PRO A 354 -19.71 -2.24 11.82
C PRO A 354 -21.00 -1.41 12.02
N LEU A 355 -20.82 -0.14 12.38
CA LEU A 355 -21.94 0.80 12.59
C LEU A 355 -22.82 0.99 11.35
N TRP A 356 -22.26 0.77 10.15
CA TRP A 356 -22.94 1.04 8.87
C TRP A 356 -23.27 -0.24 8.09
N VAL A 357 -23.07 -1.41 8.68
CA VAL A 357 -23.44 -2.67 8.02
C VAL A 357 -24.92 -2.97 8.25
N ARG A 358 -25.66 -3.22 7.17
CA ARG A 358 -27.10 -3.57 7.22
C ARG A 358 -27.34 -4.88 6.48
N LEU A 359 -28.29 -5.64 7.00
CA LEU A 359 -28.91 -6.79 6.37
C LEU A 359 -30.35 -6.45 6.03
N ASP A 360 -30.67 -6.47 4.73
CA ASP A 360 -32.02 -6.19 4.20
C ASP A 360 -32.86 -7.46 4.10
#